data_73fd8a7213f3578f25e697dac1898f4b
#
_entry.id   73fd8a7213f3578f25e697dac1898f4b
#
_cell.length_a   1.000
_cell.length_b   1.000
_cell.length_c   1.000
_cell.angle_alpha   90.00
_cell.angle_beta   90.00
_cell.angle_gamma   90.00
#
_symmetry.space_group_name_H-M   'P 1'
#
loop_
_entity.id
_entity.type
_entity.pdbx_description
1 polymer ?
#
loop_
_entity_poly.entity_id
_entity_poly.type
_entity_poly.pdbx_seq_one_letter_code
_entity_poly.pdbx_strand_id
1 'polypeptide(L)'
;MERKLSEYIIESKKVNSSDFESKIKIALLGSFTLDGLNETIKVKCSELKVGCDTFYGGYNRYNEEILNSKSNLYSFSPDVCFLILDTRNILGDLFYYPYNLSVDKRREFIQNKINELINLIKSFKEKSNSKLVISNFIIPTYSPYGIFETKTDYGLQEMVFDLNHKLNNICRDENSIYVYDINGFVSKHGEENVFDFQQYFFGDVKISLSYIPILANDLLGYIKPTLGLNKKCIVLDLDNTLWGGIVGEDGFNKIKLGPQPPGNTYVEFQKYLLSLHERGIILAVNSKNNLDDAIEVINNHPNMVLRENHFGCLKINWNDKVTNLKE
;
A
#
# COMPACT_ATOMS: atom_id res chain seq x y z
N MET A 1 -17.46 8.86 2.96
CA MET A 1 -17.55 7.76 3.94
C MET A 1 -17.48 6.46 3.14
N GLU A 2 -16.70 5.47 3.58
CA GLU A 2 -16.64 4.16 2.89
C GLU A 2 -17.99 3.44 3.04
N ARG A 3 -18.41 2.71 2.00
CA ARG A 3 -19.65 1.93 2.02
C ARG A 3 -19.52 0.73 2.98
N LYS A 4 -20.63 0.21 3.49
CA LYS A 4 -20.63 -1.00 4.33
C LYS A 4 -20.29 -2.23 3.48
N LEU A 5 -19.65 -3.23 4.08
CA LEU A 5 -19.31 -4.48 3.40
C LEU A 5 -20.52 -5.17 2.77
N SER A 6 -21.68 -5.15 3.46
CA SER A 6 -22.94 -5.72 2.93
C SER A 6 -23.37 -5.10 1.60
N GLU A 7 -23.12 -3.81 1.38
CA GLU A 7 -23.42 -3.13 0.13
C GLU A 7 -22.50 -3.62 -1.00
N TYR A 8 -21.21 -3.81 -0.71
CA TYR A 8 -20.26 -4.40 -1.67
C TYR A 8 -20.65 -5.83 -2.05
N ILE A 9 -21.06 -6.65 -1.09
CA ILE A 9 -21.50 -8.04 -1.36
C ILE A 9 -22.75 -8.06 -2.27
N ILE A 10 -23.73 -7.16 -2.03
CA ILE A 10 -24.92 -7.07 -2.86
C ILE A 10 -24.57 -6.57 -4.27
N GLU A 11 -23.72 -5.55 -4.38
CA GLU A 11 -23.33 -4.96 -5.64
C GLU A 11 -22.46 -5.89 -6.48
N SER A 12 -21.56 -6.65 -5.85
CA SER A 12 -20.69 -7.61 -6.56
C SER A 12 -21.46 -8.65 -7.38
N LYS A 13 -22.68 -9.01 -6.95
CA LYS A 13 -23.57 -9.93 -7.67
C LYS A 13 -24.13 -9.35 -8.98
N LYS A 14 -24.12 -8.01 -9.11
CA LYS A 14 -24.60 -7.28 -10.30
C LYS A 14 -23.46 -6.99 -11.28
N VAL A 15 -22.22 -7.02 -10.81
CA VAL A 15 -21.05 -6.75 -11.65
C VAL A 15 -20.70 -8.01 -12.44
N ASN A 16 -20.70 -7.89 -13.77
CA ASN A 16 -20.22 -8.94 -14.66
C ASN A 16 -18.91 -8.46 -15.31
N SER A 17 -17.83 -9.21 -15.14
CA SER A 17 -16.52 -8.85 -15.70
C SER A 17 -16.53 -8.78 -17.23
N SER A 18 -17.46 -9.48 -17.90
CA SER A 18 -17.59 -9.44 -19.36
C SER A 18 -18.03 -8.09 -19.92
N ASP A 19 -18.67 -7.24 -19.09
CA ASP A 19 -19.22 -5.95 -19.51
C ASP A 19 -18.12 -4.86 -19.64
N PHE A 20 -16.88 -5.19 -19.34
CA PHE A 20 -15.75 -4.27 -19.34
C PHE A 20 -14.72 -4.66 -20.41
N GLU A 21 -14.15 -3.65 -21.08
CA GLU A 21 -13.07 -3.84 -22.06
C GLU A 21 -11.77 -4.29 -21.38
N SER A 22 -11.39 -3.60 -20.29
CA SER A 22 -10.22 -3.96 -19.49
C SER A 22 -10.61 -4.99 -18.43
N LYS A 23 -9.80 -6.03 -18.27
CA LYS A 23 -10.08 -7.13 -17.33
C LYS A 23 -8.85 -7.48 -16.51
N ILE A 24 -9.09 -8.00 -15.32
CA ILE A 24 -8.04 -8.50 -14.44
C ILE A 24 -8.53 -9.72 -13.65
N LYS A 25 -7.63 -10.65 -13.39
CA LYS A 25 -7.87 -11.82 -12.54
C LYS A 25 -7.06 -11.71 -11.26
N ILE A 26 -7.72 -11.80 -10.13
CA ILE A 26 -7.11 -11.63 -8.82
C ILE A 26 -7.33 -12.87 -7.97
N ALA A 27 -6.24 -13.42 -7.44
CA ALA A 27 -6.31 -14.50 -6.45
C ALA A 27 -6.06 -13.95 -5.04
N LEU A 28 -6.83 -14.44 -4.08
CA LEU A 28 -6.69 -14.16 -2.65
C LEU A 28 -6.39 -15.45 -1.91
N LEU A 29 -5.23 -15.51 -1.28
CA LEU A 29 -4.79 -16.59 -0.42
C LEU A 29 -4.51 -16.02 0.97
N GLY A 30 -4.84 -16.77 2.00
CA GLY A 30 -4.58 -16.31 3.36
C GLY A 30 -4.48 -17.43 4.37
N SER A 31 -3.86 -17.15 5.50
CA SER A 31 -3.81 -18.05 6.65
C SER A 31 -5.00 -17.87 7.59
N PHE A 32 -5.88 -16.90 7.31
CA PHE A 32 -7.12 -16.61 8.03
C PHE A 32 -8.22 -16.24 7.05
N THR A 33 -9.47 -16.12 7.53
CA THR A 33 -10.64 -15.86 6.70
C THR A 33 -10.62 -14.43 6.14
N LEU A 34 -10.75 -14.30 4.81
CA LEU A 34 -10.77 -13.04 4.06
C LEU A 34 -12.13 -12.78 3.39
N ASP A 35 -13.22 -13.23 4.03
CA ASP A 35 -14.57 -13.11 3.48
C ASP A 35 -14.98 -11.66 3.20
N GLY A 36 -15.61 -11.45 2.07
CA GLY A 36 -16.04 -10.13 1.62
C GLY A 36 -14.94 -9.32 0.89
N LEU A 37 -13.67 -9.75 0.95
CA LEU A 37 -12.59 -9.04 0.28
C LEU A 37 -12.66 -9.19 -1.25
N ASN A 38 -12.99 -10.38 -1.74
CA ASN A 38 -13.17 -10.61 -3.19
C ASN A 38 -14.31 -9.78 -3.76
N GLU A 39 -15.46 -9.76 -3.11
CA GLU A 39 -16.63 -9.00 -3.52
C GLU A 39 -16.31 -7.51 -3.55
N THR A 40 -15.59 -7.05 -2.51
CA THR A 40 -15.18 -5.65 -2.43
C THR A 40 -14.20 -5.27 -3.53
N ILE A 41 -13.17 -6.08 -3.78
CA ILE A 41 -12.21 -5.85 -4.87
C ILE A 41 -12.91 -5.83 -6.22
N LYS A 42 -13.84 -6.78 -6.46
CA LYS A 42 -14.61 -6.85 -7.71
C LYS A 42 -15.39 -5.55 -7.97
N VAL A 43 -16.08 -5.03 -6.97
CA VAL A 43 -16.83 -3.77 -7.10
C VAL A 43 -15.89 -2.58 -7.26
N LYS A 44 -14.83 -2.50 -6.49
CA LYS A 44 -13.86 -1.40 -6.60
C LYS A 44 -13.14 -1.39 -7.96
N CYS A 45 -12.89 -2.53 -8.56
CA CYS A 45 -12.38 -2.62 -9.93
C CYS A 45 -13.43 -2.11 -10.93
N SER A 46 -14.71 -2.46 -10.77
CA SER A 46 -15.77 -1.95 -11.64
C SER A 46 -15.93 -0.43 -11.60
N GLU A 47 -15.71 0.19 -10.44
CA GLU A 47 -15.65 1.65 -10.28
C GLU A 47 -14.50 2.28 -11.08
N LEU A 48 -13.44 1.53 -11.33
CA LEU A 48 -12.32 1.90 -12.21
C LEU A 48 -12.56 1.55 -13.67
N LYS A 49 -13.77 1.08 -14.03
CA LYS A 49 -14.14 0.57 -15.35
C LYS A 49 -13.32 -0.65 -15.79
N VAL A 50 -12.99 -1.52 -14.83
CA VAL A 50 -12.25 -2.77 -15.04
C VAL A 50 -13.10 -3.94 -14.57
N GLY A 51 -13.29 -4.94 -15.43
CA GLY A 51 -13.88 -6.22 -15.07
C GLY A 51 -12.89 -7.03 -14.23
N CYS A 52 -13.32 -7.52 -13.07
CA CYS A 52 -12.46 -8.28 -12.17
C CYS A 52 -13.08 -9.66 -11.88
N ASP A 53 -12.34 -10.70 -12.24
CA ASP A 53 -12.63 -12.05 -11.78
C ASP A 53 -11.76 -12.34 -10.57
N THR A 54 -12.35 -12.98 -9.55
CA THR A 54 -11.66 -13.27 -8.31
C THR A 54 -11.65 -14.76 -8.00
N PHE A 55 -10.54 -15.25 -7.47
CA PHE A 55 -10.37 -16.58 -6.91
C PHE A 55 -10.02 -16.46 -5.44
N TYR A 56 -10.73 -17.17 -4.58
CA TYR A 56 -10.41 -17.30 -3.16
C TYR A 56 -9.98 -18.73 -2.86
N GLY A 57 -8.74 -18.91 -2.40
CA GLY A 57 -8.16 -20.24 -2.11
C GLY A 57 -8.73 -20.93 -0.89
N GLY A 58 -9.64 -20.25 -0.15
CA GLY A 58 -10.20 -20.78 1.10
C GLY A 58 -9.29 -20.56 2.30
N TYR A 59 -9.85 -20.86 3.48
CA TYR A 59 -9.17 -20.71 4.76
C TYR A 59 -7.92 -21.58 4.86
N ASN A 60 -6.77 -20.97 5.12
CA ASN A 60 -5.46 -21.60 5.41
C ASN A 60 -4.99 -22.66 4.39
N ARG A 61 -5.49 -22.58 3.13
CA ARG A 61 -5.11 -23.53 2.06
C ARG A 61 -4.02 -22.99 1.14
N TYR A 62 -3.39 -21.88 1.47
CA TYR A 62 -2.40 -21.22 0.62
C TYR A 62 -1.21 -22.13 0.26
N ASN A 63 -0.76 -22.99 1.20
CA ASN A 63 0.31 -23.96 0.93
C ASN A 63 -0.11 -24.97 -0.13
N GLU A 64 -1.32 -25.54 -0.01
CA GLU A 64 -1.86 -26.51 -0.98
C GLU A 64 -2.01 -25.87 -2.36
N GLU A 65 -2.60 -24.66 -2.41
CA GLU A 65 -2.81 -23.95 -3.68
C GLU A 65 -1.50 -23.58 -4.37
N ILE A 66 -0.45 -23.18 -3.64
CA ILE A 66 0.84 -22.78 -4.22
C ILE A 66 1.71 -24.00 -4.56
N LEU A 67 1.76 -25.01 -3.72
CA LEU A 67 2.68 -26.14 -3.92
C LEU A 67 2.16 -27.16 -4.95
N ASN A 68 0.84 -27.32 -5.08
CA ASN A 68 0.23 -28.23 -6.03
C ASN A 68 0.11 -27.58 -7.43
N SER A 69 0.88 -28.08 -8.39
CA SER A 69 0.85 -27.59 -9.78
C SER A 69 -0.49 -27.77 -10.50
N LYS A 70 -1.40 -28.60 -9.96
CA LYS A 70 -2.73 -28.87 -10.49
C LYS A 70 -3.83 -28.15 -9.69
N SER A 71 -3.47 -27.21 -8.82
CA SER A 71 -4.43 -26.47 -8.01
C SER A 71 -5.33 -25.57 -8.86
N ASN A 72 -6.44 -25.16 -8.25
CA ASN A 72 -7.35 -24.23 -8.88
C ASN A 72 -6.73 -22.82 -9.09
N LEU A 73 -5.75 -22.44 -8.27
CA LEU A 73 -4.98 -21.21 -8.42
C LEU A 73 -4.36 -21.11 -9.83
N TYR A 74 -3.63 -22.16 -10.25
CA TYR A 74 -2.95 -22.15 -11.55
C TYR A 74 -3.92 -22.34 -12.71
N SER A 75 -5.01 -23.09 -12.53
CA SER A 75 -6.08 -23.20 -13.52
C SER A 75 -6.82 -21.87 -13.72
N PHE A 76 -6.97 -21.09 -12.66
CA PHE A 76 -7.54 -19.74 -12.72
C PHE A 76 -6.61 -18.74 -13.42
N SER A 77 -5.29 -18.92 -13.30
CA SER A 77 -4.25 -18.07 -13.92
C SER A 77 -4.44 -16.60 -13.60
N PRO A 78 -4.23 -16.16 -12.33
CA PRO A 78 -4.40 -14.76 -11.94
C PRO A 78 -3.33 -13.84 -12.53
N ASP A 79 -3.64 -12.56 -12.68
CA ASP A 79 -2.66 -11.51 -12.98
C ASP A 79 -1.93 -11.06 -11.71
N VAL A 80 -2.66 -11.04 -10.59
CA VAL A 80 -2.13 -10.69 -9.25
C VAL A 80 -2.64 -11.71 -8.24
N CYS A 81 -1.73 -12.25 -7.44
CA CYS A 81 -2.03 -13.11 -6.31
C CYS A 81 -1.65 -12.41 -5.00
N PHE A 82 -2.60 -12.19 -4.12
CA PHE A 82 -2.36 -11.71 -2.76
C PHE A 82 -2.24 -12.89 -1.82
N LEU A 83 -1.18 -12.91 -1.02
CA LEU A 83 -0.94 -13.88 0.05
C LEU A 83 -0.88 -13.12 1.38
N ILE A 84 -1.94 -13.21 2.16
CA ILE A 84 -2.08 -12.48 3.44
C ILE A 84 -1.90 -13.46 4.60
N LEU A 85 -0.82 -13.28 5.35
CA LEU A 85 -0.42 -14.21 6.41
C LEU A 85 -0.55 -13.57 7.79
N ASP A 86 -1.00 -14.36 8.76
CA ASP A 86 -1.10 -13.94 10.15
C ASP A 86 0.15 -14.33 10.95
N THR A 87 0.66 -13.39 11.75
CA THR A 87 1.84 -13.58 12.61
C THR A 87 1.64 -14.74 13.59
N ARG A 88 0.45 -14.85 14.21
CA ARG A 88 0.14 -15.92 15.15
C ARG A 88 0.17 -17.31 14.49
N ASN A 89 -0.37 -17.43 13.28
CA ASN A 89 -0.37 -18.70 12.55
C ASN A 89 1.06 -19.14 12.18
N ILE A 90 1.92 -18.19 11.83
CA ILE A 90 3.32 -18.48 11.48
C ILE A 90 4.15 -18.87 12.70
N LEU A 91 3.98 -18.16 13.82
CA LEU A 91 4.74 -18.42 15.04
C LEU A 91 4.19 -19.59 15.87
N GLY A 92 2.90 -19.94 15.70
CA GLY A 92 2.26 -20.98 16.49
C GLY A 92 2.38 -20.70 18.00
N ASP A 93 2.76 -21.70 18.75
CA ASP A 93 2.90 -21.61 20.22
C ASP A 93 3.94 -20.57 20.66
N LEU A 94 4.93 -20.27 19.84
CA LEU A 94 5.94 -19.25 20.16
C LEU A 94 5.36 -17.82 20.20
N PHE A 95 4.17 -17.62 19.66
CA PHE A 95 3.46 -16.36 19.82
C PHE A 95 3.12 -16.06 21.30
N TYR A 96 2.85 -17.12 22.07
CA TYR A 96 2.49 -17.03 23.48
C TYR A 96 3.64 -17.41 24.44
N TYR A 97 4.48 -18.36 24.03
CA TYR A 97 5.49 -18.99 24.87
C TYR A 97 6.89 -18.98 24.25
N PRO A 98 7.41 -17.80 23.76
CA PRO A 98 8.72 -17.78 23.12
C PRO A 98 9.85 -18.17 24.09
N TYR A 99 9.66 -17.95 25.39
CA TYR A 99 10.62 -18.32 26.44
C TYR A 99 10.79 -19.83 26.65
N ASN A 100 9.92 -20.67 26.05
CA ASN A 100 10.10 -22.14 26.07
C ASN A 100 11.30 -22.58 25.22
N LEU A 101 11.82 -21.70 24.37
CA LEU A 101 13.00 -21.96 23.56
C LEU A 101 14.15 -21.03 23.94
N SER A 102 15.39 -21.57 23.90
CA SER A 102 16.58 -20.71 23.98
C SER A 102 16.64 -19.70 22.83
N VAL A 103 17.45 -18.65 22.97
CA VAL A 103 17.65 -17.64 21.94
C VAL A 103 18.06 -18.26 20.61
N ASP A 104 19.05 -19.18 20.63
CA ASP A 104 19.53 -19.85 19.41
C ASP A 104 18.41 -20.66 18.71
N LYS A 105 17.59 -21.37 19.47
CA LYS A 105 16.47 -22.10 18.92
C LYS A 105 15.37 -21.19 18.37
N ARG A 106 15.14 -20.01 18.94
CA ARG A 106 14.23 -19.01 18.39
C ARG A 106 14.76 -18.46 17.06
N ARG A 107 16.05 -18.20 16.97
CA ARG A 107 16.71 -17.76 15.72
C ARG A 107 16.61 -18.86 14.63
N GLU A 108 16.88 -20.09 15.00
CA GLU A 108 16.72 -21.25 14.11
C GLU A 108 15.28 -21.39 13.62
N PHE A 109 14.30 -21.25 14.52
CA PHE A 109 12.88 -21.32 14.17
C PHE A 109 12.52 -20.26 13.13
N ILE A 110 12.90 -18.99 13.33
CA ILE A 110 12.64 -17.91 12.36
C ILE A 110 13.35 -18.18 11.04
N GLN A 111 14.58 -18.71 11.07
CA GLN A 111 15.29 -19.08 9.83
C GLN A 111 14.55 -20.18 9.07
N ASN A 112 14.01 -21.16 9.77
CA ASN A 112 13.21 -22.22 9.14
C ASN A 112 11.92 -21.68 8.52
N LYS A 113 11.22 -20.75 9.20
CA LYS A 113 10.03 -20.08 8.64
C LYS A 113 10.34 -19.26 7.39
N ILE A 114 11.48 -18.59 7.37
CA ILE A 114 11.96 -17.89 6.17
C ILE A 114 12.24 -18.88 5.02
N ASN A 115 12.86 -20.01 5.30
CA ASN A 115 13.12 -21.05 4.30
C ASN A 115 11.81 -21.63 3.73
N GLU A 116 10.78 -21.82 4.56
CA GLU A 116 9.43 -22.20 4.11
C GLU A 116 8.85 -21.16 3.15
N LEU A 117 8.94 -19.86 3.48
CA LEU A 117 8.46 -18.77 2.62
C LEU A 117 9.25 -18.68 1.30
N ILE A 118 10.58 -18.84 1.34
CA ILE A 118 11.41 -18.90 0.14
C ILE A 118 10.94 -20.02 -0.80
N ASN A 119 10.68 -21.20 -0.25
CA ASN A 119 10.21 -22.35 -1.03
C ASN A 119 8.83 -22.09 -1.65
N LEU A 120 7.91 -21.45 -0.90
CA LEU A 120 6.61 -21.04 -1.43
C LEU A 120 6.73 -20.06 -2.59
N ILE A 121 7.54 -19.00 -2.41
CA ILE A 121 7.79 -17.97 -3.42
C ILE A 121 8.40 -18.59 -4.68
N LYS A 122 9.42 -19.44 -4.54
CA LYS A 122 10.04 -20.14 -5.66
C LYS A 122 9.05 -21.04 -6.39
N SER A 123 8.29 -21.83 -5.64
CA SER A 123 7.27 -22.72 -6.21
C SER A 123 6.19 -21.94 -6.98
N PHE A 124 5.76 -20.80 -6.47
CA PHE A 124 4.82 -19.93 -7.16
C PHE A 124 5.40 -19.39 -8.48
N LYS A 125 6.62 -18.87 -8.45
CA LYS A 125 7.31 -18.31 -9.63
C LYS A 125 7.54 -19.34 -10.73
N GLU A 126 7.89 -20.57 -10.36
CA GLU A 126 8.11 -21.66 -11.32
C GLU A 126 6.84 -22.05 -12.09
N LYS A 127 5.66 -21.80 -11.49
CA LYS A 127 4.37 -22.23 -12.02
C LYS A 127 3.48 -21.10 -12.51
N SER A 128 3.83 -19.83 -12.24
CA SER A 128 3.02 -18.67 -12.61
C SER A 128 3.86 -17.46 -12.96
N ASN A 129 3.41 -16.71 -13.97
CA ASN A 129 3.94 -15.39 -14.32
C ASN A 129 3.20 -14.24 -13.59
N SER A 130 2.27 -14.58 -12.69
CA SER A 130 1.49 -13.59 -11.94
C SER A 130 2.38 -12.78 -11.00
N LYS A 131 1.96 -11.57 -10.68
CA LYS A 131 2.55 -10.81 -9.59
C LYS A 131 2.10 -11.42 -8.26
N LEU A 132 3.05 -11.71 -7.36
CA LEU A 132 2.77 -12.14 -6.00
C LEU A 132 2.92 -10.94 -5.07
N VAL A 133 1.87 -10.63 -4.31
CA VAL A 133 1.88 -9.62 -3.25
C VAL A 133 1.72 -10.35 -1.91
N ILE A 134 2.81 -10.52 -1.19
CA ILE A 134 2.82 -11.19 0.11
C ILE A 134 2.78 -10.14 1.23
N SER A 135 1.92 -10.33 2.24
CA SER A 135 1.92 -9.44 3.40
C SER A 135 3.17 -9.62 4.25
N ASN A 136 3.68 -8.53 4.82
CA ASN A 136 4.56 -8.65 5.97
C ASN A 136 3.78 -9.14 7.20
N PHE A 137 4.45 -9.31 8.33
CA PHE A 137 3.89 -9.80 9.57
C PHE A 137 3.62 -8.65 10.53
N ILE A 138 2.43 -8.65 11.13
CA ILE A 138 2.02 -7.65 12.11
C ILE A 138 2.85 -7.86 13.37
N ILE A 139 3.51 -6.79 13.83
CA ILE A 139 4.26 -6.79 15.09
C ILE A 139 3.26 -6.76 16.22
N PRO A 140 3.22 -7.79 17.09
CA PRO A 140 2.27 -7.83 18.18
C PRO A 140 2.42 -6.66 19.14
N THR A 141 1.31 -6.03 19.53
CA THR A 141 1.29 -5.04 20.62
C THR A 141 1.39 -5.72 21.98
N TYR A 142 0.93 -6.97 22.06
CA TYR A 142 1.10 -7.85 23.21
C TYR A 142 2.49 -8.49 23.20
N SER A 143 3.15 -8.51 24.36
CA SER A 143 4.35 -9.33 24.57
C SER A 143 4.18 -10.21 25.80
N PRO A 144 4.50 -11.53 25.71
CA PRO A 144 4.51 -12.40 26.87
C PRO A 144 5.61 -12.03 27.90
N TYR A 145 6.59 -11.23 27.49
CA TYR A 145 7.62 -10.68 28.38
C TYR A 145 7.17 -9.36 29.07
N GLY A 146 6.05 -8.77 28.66
CA GLY A 146 5.58 -7.49 29.18
C GLY A 146 6.63 -6.40 29.03
N ILE A 147 6.92 -5.65 30.11
CA ILE A 147 7.93 -4.57 30.11
C ILE A 147 9.37 -5.07 29.90
N PHE A 148 9.62 -6.36 30.04
CA PHE A 148 10.92 -6.97 29.82
C PHE A 148 11.18 -7.33 28.36
N GLU A 149 10.24 -7.13 27.45
CA GLU A 149 10.43 -7.40 26.02
C GLU A 149 11.72 -6.75 25.51
N THR A 150 11.93 -5.48 25.81
CA THR A 150 13.12 -4.71 25.41
C THR A 150 14.41 -5.06 26.17
N LYS A 151 14.31 -5.89 27.20
CA LYS A 151 15.45 -6.43 27.98
C LYS A 151 15.76 -7.88 27.65
N THR A 152 14.89 -8.50 26.84
CA THR A 152 15.02 -9.90 26.46
C THR A 152 15.72 -10.00 25.12
N ASP A 153 16.83 -10.74 25.05
CA ASP A 153 17.50 -11.01 23.79
C ASP A 153 16.61 -11.86 22.89
N TYR A 154 16.37 -11.35 21.69
CA TYR A 154 15.54 -11.96 20.66
C TYR A 154 14.13 -12.31 21.17
N GLY A 155 13.46 -11.32 21.76
CA GLY A 155 12.09 -11.39 22.23
C GLY A 155 11.08 -11.56 21.09
N LEU A 156 9.78 -11.59 21.42
CA LEU A 156 8.72 -11.80 20.42
C LEU A 156 8.73 -10.75 19.30
N GLN A 157 8.88 -9.47 19.68
CA GLN A 157 8.88 -8.40 18.69
C GLN A 157 10.13 -8.48 17.80
N GLU A 158 11.32 -8.76 18.36
CA GLU A 158 12.54 -8.95 17.57
C GLU A 158 12.43 -10.13 16.59
N MET A 159 11.79 -11.23 17.00
CA MET A 159 11.52 -12.35 16.10
C MET A 159 10.70 -11.92 14.89
N VAL A 160 9.65 -11.10 15.09
CA VAL A 160 8.81 -10.59 13.99
C VAL A 160 9.52 -9.54 13.14
N PHE A 161 10.32 -8.66 13.75
CA PHE A 161 11.17 -7.73 13.02
C PHE A 161 12.17 -8.45 12.11
N ASP A 162 12.85 -9.49 12.62
CA ASP A 162 13.79 -10.28 11.83
C ASP A 162 13.10 -11.02 10.68
N LEU A 163 11.92 -11.58 10.94
CA LEU A 163 11.10 -12.23 9.93
C LEU A 163 10.71 -11.25 8.80
N ASN A 164 10.25 -10.05 9.14
CA ASN A 164 9.90 -9.00 8.18
C ASN A 164 11.12 -8.49 7.41
N HIS A 165 12.24 -8.30 8.09
CA HIS A 165 13.48 -7.87 7.45
C HIS A 165 13.97 -8.90 6.41
N LYS A 166 13.98 -10.16 6.78
CA LYS A 166 14.37 -11.27 5.87
C LYS A 166 13.41 -11.41 4.70
N LEU A 167 12.08 -11.29 4.93
CA LEU A 167 11.09 -11.30 3.86
C LEU A 167 11.34 -10.16 2.85
N ASN A 168 11.56 -8.94 3.34
CA ASN A 168 11.86 -7.80 2.48
C ASN A 168 13.13 -8.04 1.64
N ASN A 169 14.18 -8.64 2.23
CA ASN A 169 15.42 -8.95 1.51
C ASN A 169 15.20 -9.97 0.39
N ILE A 170 14.36 -11.00 0.62
CA ILE A 170 14.01 -12.00 -0.41
C ILE A 170 13.28 -11.34 -1.58
N CYS A 171 12.35 -10.42 -1.29
CA CYS A 171 11.50 -9.80 -2.30
C CYS A 171 12.19 -8.65 -3.05
N ARG A 172 13.27 -8.08 -2.51
CA ARG A 172 13.92 -6.87 -3.05
C ARG A 172 14.36 -6.99 -4.48
N ASP A 173 14.96 -8.11 -4.83
CA ASP A 173 15.56 -8.33 -6.15
C ASP A 173 14.61 -9.05 -7.12
N GLU A 174 13.34 -9.21 -6.71
CA GLU A 174 12.35 -9.98 -7.46
C GLU A 174 11.29 -9.08 -8.09
N ASN A 175 11.37 -8.85 -9.38
CA ASN A 175 10.51 -7.91 -10.12
C ASN A 175 9.00 -8.23 -10.09
N SER A 176 8.62 -9.48 -9.85
CA SER A 176 7.22 -9.92 -9.81
C SER A 176 6.67 -10.12 -8.40
N ILE A 177 7.48 -9.85 -7.36
CA ILE A 177 7.10 -10.07 -5.95
C ILE A 177 7.15 -8.76 -5.19
N TYR A 178 6.08 -8.48 -4.47
CA TYR A 178 5.91 -7.26 -3.70
C TYR A 178 5.54 -7.61 -2.28
N VAL A 179 5.98 -6.80 -1.32
CA VAL A 179 5.53 -6.90 0.08
C VAL A 179 4.43 -5.89 0.33
N TYR A 180 3.27 -6.37 0.79
CA TYR A 180 2.20 -5.52 1.31
C TYR A 180 2.45 -5.25 2.79
N ASP A 181 2.53 -3.99 3.18
CA ASP A 181 2.75 -3.57 4.56
C ASP A 181 1.44 -3.61 5.38
N ILE A 182 1.00 -4.82 5.75
CA ILE A 182 -0.17 -4.99 6.62
C ILE A 182 0.11 -4.47 8.04
N ASN A 183 1.38 -4.50 8.50
CA ASN A 183 1.76 -3.92 9.78
C ASN A 183 1.55 -2.41 9.78
N GLY A 184 1.95 -1.72 8.70
CA GLY A 184 1.68 -0.29 8.51
C GLY A 184 0.19 0.02 8.41
N PHE A 185 -0.60 -0.84 7.76
CA PHE A 185 -2.06 -0.72 7.72
C PHE A 185 -2.66 -0.76 9.13
N VAL A 186 -2.29 -1.75 9.95
CA VAL A 186 -2.77 -1.87 11.32
C VAL A 186 -2.30 -0.69 12.18
N SER A 187 -1.04 -0.27 12.04
CA SER A 187 -0.48 0.89 12.75
C SER A 187 -1.22 2.19 12.44
N LYS A 188 -1.61 2.38 11.18
CA LYS A 188 -2.35 3.57 10.71
C LYS A 188 -3.77 3.64 11.28
N HIS A 189 -4.43 2.51 11.40
CA HIS A 189 -5.85 2.44 11.74
C HIS A 189 -6.14 2.05 13.19
N GLY A 190 -5.14 1.53 13.90
CA GLY A 190 -5.24 1.02 15.27
C GLY A 190 -5.69 -0.44 15.31
N GLU A 191 -4.95 -1.27 16.06
CA GLU A 191 -5.23 -2.71 16.18
C GLU A 191 -6.64 -2.98 16.70
N GLU A 192 -7.09 -2.24 17.72
CA GLU A 192 -8.42 -2.37 18.35
C GLU A 192 -9.58 -2.08 17.37
N ASN A 193 -9.32 -1.29 16.33
CA ASN A 193 -10.33 -0.97 15.32
C ASN A 193 -10.30 -1.99 14.17
N VAL A 194 -9.08 -2.39 13.76
CA VAL A 194 -8.87 -3.28 12.61
C VAL A 194 -9.25 -4.71 12.95
N PHE A 195 -8.99 -5.17 14.18
CA PHE A 195 -9.26 -6.54 14.57
C PHE A 195 -10.59 -6.70 15.31
N ASP A 196 -11.24 -7.81 15.02
CA ASP A 196 -12.38 -8.32 15.78
C ASP A 196 -11.97 -9.61 16.45
N PHE A 197 -11.48 -9.51 17.69
CA PHE A 197 -10.99 -10.68 18.43
C PHE A 197 -12.09 -11.70 18.71
N GLN A 198 -13.35 -11.30 18.81
CA GLN A 198 -14.45 -12.24 18.98
C GLN A 198 -14.64 -13.08 17.72
N GLN A 199 -14.75 -12.47 16.55
CA GLN A 199 -14.87 -13.18 15.27
C GLN A 199 -13.61 -13.96 14.92
N TYR A 200 -12.44 -13.44 15.30
CA TYR A 200 -11.17 -14.13 15.10
C TYR A 200 -11.12 -15.48 15.83
N PHE A 201 -11.55 -15.54 17.10
CA PHE A 201 -11.56 -16.78 17.86
C PHE A 201 -12.71 -17.72 17.49
N PHE A 202 -13.83 -17.21 16.95
CA PHE A 202 -14.95 -18.06 16.54
C PHE A 202 -14.80 -18.62 15.11
N GLY A 203 -14.17 -17.90 14.19
CA GLY A 203 -14.15 -18.27 12.78
C GLY A 203 -12.91 -17.82 12.03
N ASP A 204 -11.82 -17.51 12.74
CA ASP A 204 -10.59 -16.95 12.14
C ASP A 204 -10.82 -15.72 11.25
N VAL A 205 -11.87 -14.93 11.52
CA VAL A 205 -12.14 -13.64 10.87
C VAL A 205 -11.38 -12.56 11.64
N LYS A 206 -10.10 -12.40 11.33
CA LYS A 206 -9.21 -11.50 12.07
C LYS A 206 -9.52 -10.02 11.83
N ILE A 207 -9.73 -9.65 10.57
CA ILE A 207 -9.99 -8.26 10.19
C ILE A 207 -11.48 -7.97 10.32
N SER A 208 -11.82 -6.95 11.09
CA SER A 208 -13.18 -6.48 11.26
C SER A 208 -13.84 -6.22 9.91
N LEU A 209 -15.09 -6.65 9.75
CA LEU A 209 -15.85 -6.50 8.51
C LEU A 209 -15.95 -5.06 8.02
N SER A 210 -15.90 -4.09 8.93
CA SER A 210 -15.88 -2.66 8.59
C SER A 210 -14.55 -2.21 7.95
N TYR A 211 -13.47 -2.95 8.16
CA TYR A 211 -12.14 -2.65 7.62
C TYR A 211 -11.81 -3.41 6.33
N ILE A 212 -12.60 -4.40 5.95
CA ILE A 212 -12.43 -5.10 4.65
C ILE A 212 -12.47 -4.14 3.46
N PRO A 213 -13.42 -3.18 3.36
CA PRO A 213 -13.41 -2.20 2.27
C PRO A 213 -12.19 -1.27 2.27
N ILE A 214 -11.66 -0.95 3.44
CA ILE A 214 -10.47 -0.11 3.59
C ILE A 214 -9.22 -0.88 3.18
N LEU A 215 -9.10 -2.16 3.60
CA LEU A 215 -8.04 -3.06 3.13
C LEU A 215 -8.06 -3.22 1.61
N ALA A 216 -9.25 -3.42 1.02
CA ALA A 216 -9.39 -3.50 -0.42
C ALA A 216 -8.87 -2.24 -1.14
N ASN A 217 -9.08 -1.04 -0.58
CA ASN A 217 -8.52 0.21 -1.13
C ASN A 217 -6.98 0.21 -1.13
N ASP A 218 -6.35 -0.28 -0.07
CA ASP A 218 -4.90 -0.37 0.00
C ASP A 218 -4.36 -1.36 -1.05
N LEU A 219 -5.04 -2.52 -1.20
CA LEU A 219 -4.66 -3.54 -2.19
C LEU A 219 -4.82 -3.05 -3.64
N LEU A 220 -5.73 -2.12 -3.92
CA LEU A 220 -5.82 -1.45 -5.23
C LEU A 220 -4.51 -0.74 -5.62
N GLY A 221 -3.68 -0.36 -4.65
CA GLY A 221 -2.35 0.19 -4.88
C GLY A 221 -1.41 -0.75 -5.66
N TYR A 222 -1.64 -2.06 -5.61
CA TYR A 222 -0.91 -3.09 -6.36
C TYR A 222 -1.63 -3.49 -7.65
N ILE A 223 -2.96 -3.35 -7.70
CA ILE A 223 -3.79 -3.70 -8.86
C ILE A 223 -3.67 -2.64 -9.95
N LYS A 224 -3.81 -1.36 -9.59
CA LYS A 224 -3.76 -0.23 -10.54
C LYS A 224 -2.48 -0.19 -11.39
N PRO A 225 -1.26 -0.40 -10.83
CA PRO A 225 -0.04 -0.44 -11.63
C PRO A 225 -0.03 -1.55 -12.67
N THR A 226 -0.62 -2.71 -12.35
CA THR A 226 -0.72 -3.84 -13.28
C THR A 226 -1.56 -3.51 -14.51
N LEU A 227 -2.53 -2.61 -14.33
CA LEU A 227 -3.44 -2.13 -15.38
C LEU A 227 -2.95 -0.83 -16.06
N GLY A 228 -1.81 -0.28 -15.67
CA GLY A 228 -1.34 1.01 -16.17
C GLY A 228 -2.16 2.22 -15.69
N LEU A 229 -2.97 2.06 -14.64
CA LEU A 229 -3.89 3.09 -14.12
C LEU A 229 -3.23 4.05 -13.11
N ASN A 230 -1.91 4.03 -12.98
CA ASN A 230 -1.19 4.97 -12.13
C ASN A 230 -1.23 6.39 -12.67
N LYS A 231 -1.42 7.36 -11.80
CA LYS A 231 -1.23 8.77 -12.13
C LYS A 231 0.27 9.03 -12.32
N LYS A 232 0.62 9.64 -13.45
CA LYS A 232 2.02 9.88 -13.83
C LYS A 232 2.42 11.34 -13.76
N CYS A 233 1.43 12.23 -13.61
CA CYS A 233 1.63 13.68 -13.59
C CYS A 233 0.75 14.33 -12.53
N ILE A 234 1.30 15.34 -11.86
CA ILE A 234 0.59 16.23 -10.95
C ILE A 234 0.70 17.63 -11.53
N VAL A 235 -0.44 18.28 -11.79
CA VAL A 235 -0.53 19.66 -12.23
C VAL A 235 -0.86 20.54 -11.04
N LEU A 236 0.00 21.50 -10.75
CA LEU A 236 -0.02 22.36 -9.58
C LEU A 236 -0.43 23.79 -9.96
N ASP A 237 -1.15 24.44 -9.09
CA ASP A 237 -1.23 25.90 -9.06
C ASP A 237 -0.04 26.46 -8.26
N LEU A 238 0.17 27.76 -8.28
CA LEU A 238 1.23 28.45 -7.54
C LEU A 238 0.71 29.12 -6.28
N ASP A 239 -0.05 30.22 -6.44
CA ASP A 239 -0.57 31.02 -5.33
C ASP A 239 -1.49 30.20 -4.42
N ASN A 240 -1.28 30.30 -3.13
CA ASN A 240 -1.97 29.50 -2.09
C ASN A 240 -1.87 27.96 -2.28
N THR A 241 -0.91 27.51 -3.10
CA THR A 241 -0.61 26.09 -3.33
C THR A 241 0.86 25.78 -3.05
N LEU A 242 1.81 26.40 -3.73
CA LEU A 242 3.26 26.24 -3.45
C LEU A 242 3.77 27.29 -2.45
N TRP A 243 3.07 28.39 -2.30
CA TRP A 243 3.28 29.40 -1.26
C TRP A 243 1.95 30.01 -0.86
N GLY A 244 1.88 30.65 0.29
CA GLY A 244 0.69 31.38 0.73
C GLY A 244 0.73 32.80 0.28
N GLY A 245 -0.44 33.32 -0.16
CA GLY A 245 -0.58 34.64 -0.75
C GLY A 245 -0.54 34.64 -2.27
N ILE A 246 -0.62 35.82 -2.86
CA ILE A 246 -0.64 36.08 -4.30
C ILE A 246 0.61 36.86 -4.63
N VAL A 247 1.56 36.31 -5.38
CA VAL A 247 2.86 36.95 -5.60
C VAL A 247 2.73 38.30 -6.31
N GLY A 248 1.79 38.42 -7.25
CA GLY A 248 1.55 39.70 -7.95
C GLY A 248 0.98 40.81 -7.07
N GLU A 249 0.37 40.49 -5.92
CA GLU A 249 -0.20 41.46 -4.97
C GLU A 249 0.71 41.68 -3.77
N ASP A 250 1.17 40.59 -3.16
CA ASP A 250 1.98 40.62 -1.92
C ASP A 250 3.45 40.88 -2.19
N GLY A 251 3.94 40.52 -3.37
CA GLY A 251 5.34 40.62 -3.78
C GLY A 251 6.23 39.50 -3.19
N PHE A 252 7.39 39.30 -3.80
CA PHE A 252 8.38 38.26 -3.50
C PHE A 252 8.69 38.09 -1.99
N ASN A 253 8.84 39.20 -1.25
CA ASN A 253 9.26 39.15 0.17
C ASN A 253 8.11 38.94 1.16
N LYS A 254 6.85 39.02 0.73
CA LYS A 254 5.69 38.95 1.64
C LYS A 254 4.86 37.69 1.47
N ILE A 255 5.11 36.92 0.43
CA ILE A 255 4.49 35.58 0.32
C ILE A 255 4.87 34.75 1.52
N LYS A 256 3.96 33.83 1.94
CA LYS A 256 4.16 32.97 3.11
C LYS A 256 4.86 31.70 2.67
N LEU A 257 6.19 31.73 2.72
CA LEU A 257 7.04 30.58 2.39
C LEU A 257 8.31 30.64 3.26
N GLY A 258 8.45 29.72 4.21
CA GLY A 258 9.59 29.73 5.13
C GLY A 258 9.37 28.89 6.39
N PRO A 259 10.27 28.97 7.37
CA PRO A 259 10.24 28.10 8.57
C PRO A 259 9.11 28.43 9.55
N GLN A 260 8.51 29.62 9.44
CA GLN A 260 7.45 30.06 10.35
C GLN A 260 6.05 29.74 9.79
N PRO A 261 5.03 29.44 10.65
CA PRO A 261 3.65 29.27 10.22
C PRO A 261 3.08 30.54 9.57
N PRO A 262 2.25 30.41 8.52
CA PRO A 262 1.90 29.18 7.81
C PRO A 262 2.89 28.78 6.71
N GLY A 263 3.98 29.52 6.50
CA GLY A 263 4.96 29.29 5.43
C GLY A 263 5.59 27.90 5.46
N ASN A 264 5.78 27.34 6.66
CA ASN A 264 6.35 26.00 6.86
C ASN A 264 5.49 24.87 6.24
N THR A 265 4.16 25.04 6.18
CA THR A 265 3.28 24.03 5.59
C THR A 265 3.51 23.90 4.09
N TYR A 266 3.77 25.02 3.40
CA TYR A 266 4.09 25.02 1.98
C TYR A 266 5.47 24.42 1.70
N VAL A 267 6.45 24.66 2.59
CA VAL A 267 7.78 24.04 2.49
C VAL A 267 7.66 22.51 2.62
N GLU A 268 6.93 22.01 3.61
CA GLU A 268 6.73 20.57 3.80
C GLU A 268 5.96 19.96 2.63
N PHE A 269 4.95 20.63 2.11
CA PHE A 269 4.23 20.17 0.91
C PHE A 269 5.16 20.05 -0.31
N GLN A 270 6.04 21.05 -0.52
CA GLN A 270 7.01 21.01 -1.62
C GLN A 270 8.02 19.86 -1.45
N LYS A 271 8.50 19.58 -0.23
CA LYS A 271 9.36 18.42 0.05
C LYS A 271 8.67 17.12 -0.33
N TYR A 272 7.38 17.00 0.01
CA TYR A 272 6.59 15.82 -0.38
C TYR A 272 6.46 15.71 -1.90
N LEU A 273 6.17 16.79 -2.60
CA LEU A 273 6.14 16.82 -4.07
C LEU A 273 7.49 16.44 -4.69
N LEU A 274 8.60 16.93 -4.12
CA LEU A 274 9.95 16.57 -4.57
C LEU A 274 10.17 15.06 -4.42
N SER A 275 9.76 14.46 -3.30
CA SER A 275 9.86 13.01 -3.11
C SER A 275 9.05 12.21 -4.13
N LEU A 276 7.91 12.73 -4.58
CA LEU A 276 7.13 12.12 -5.67
C LEU A 276 7.83 12.28 -7.03
N HIS A 277 8.45 13.44 -7.28
CA HIS A 277 9.24 13.68 -8.49
C HIS A 277 10.42 12.71 -8.59
N GLU A 278 11.18 12.53 -7.51
CA GLU A 278 12.29 11.57 -7.42
C GLU A 278 11.84 10.11 -7.69
N ARG A 279 10.57 9.82 -7.44
CA ARG A 279 9.94 8.52 -7.77
C ARG A 279 9.46 8.44 -9.22
N GLY A 280 9.69 9.46 -10.04
CA GLY A 280 9.32 9.50 -11.45
C GLY A 280 7.92 10.08 -11.74
N ILE A 281 7.29 10.76 -10.79
CA ILE A 281 6.05 11.53 -11.04
C ILE A 281 6.42 12.86 -11.67
N ILE A 282 5.85 13.17 -12.82
CA ILE A 282 6.04 14.45 -13.50
C ILE A 282 5.28 15.52 -12.74
N LEU A 283 5.96 16.62 -12.39
CA LEU A 283 5.31 17.81 -11.86
C LEU A 283 5.13 18.81 -13.01
N ALA A 284 3.99 19.47 -13.06
CA ALA A 284 3.70 20.54 -14.00
C ALA A 284 2.98 21.68 -13.28
N VAL A 285 3.12 22.89 -13.80
CA VAL A 285 2.42 24.06 -13.27
C VAL A 285 1.38 24.55 -14.27
N ASN A 286 0.21 24.92 -13.77
CA ASN A 286 -0.82 25.64 -14.54
C ASN A 286 -1.42 26.73 -13.64
N SER A 287 -0.89 27.94 -13.77
CA SER A 287 -1.25 29.06 -12.90
C SER A 287 -1.57 30.33 -13.67
N LYS A 288 -2.54 31.11 -13.16
CA LYS A 288 -2.82 32.45 -13.63
C LYS A 288 -1.93 33.42 -12.86
N ASN A 289 -0.80 33.79 -13.47
CA ASN A 289 0.19 34.63 -12.85
C ASN A 289 1.04 35.37 -13.91
N ASN A 290 1.77 36.39 -13.50
CA ASN A 290 2.85 36.93 -14.30
C ASN A 290 4.02 35.95 -14.31
N LEU A 291 4.53 35.65 -15.49
CA LEU A 291 5.60 34.66 -15.64
C LEU A 291 6.86 35.08 -14.87
N ASP A 292 7.29 36.32 -15.01
CA ASP A 292 8.54 36.83 -14.42
C ASP A 292 8.49 36.77 -12.88
N ASP A 293 7.38 37.22 -12.28
CA ASP A 293 7.20 37.20 -10.82
C ASP A 293 7.22 35.79 -10.28
N ALA A 294 6.53 34.86 -10.95
CA ALA A 294 6.47 33.46 -10.53
C ALA A 294 7.82 32.74 -10.69
N ILE A 295 8.52 32.94 -11.80
CA ILE A 295 9.84 32.37 -12.04
C ILE A 295 10.88 32.94 -11.07
N GLU A 296 10.79 34.21 -10.71
CA GLU A 296 11.65 34.81 -9.68
C GLU A 296 11.49 34.06 -8.34
N VAL A 297 10.25 33.77 -7.90
CA VAL A 297 10.00 33.02 -6.68
C VAL A 297 10.56 31.60 -6.82
N ILE A 298 10.25 30.89 -7.89
CA ILE A 298 10.68 29.50 -8.11
C ILE A 298 12.21 29.40 -8.06
N ASN A 299 12.92 30.30 -8.70
CA ASN A 299 14.38 30.21 -8.83
C ASN A 299 15.15 30.87 -7.67
N ASN A 300 14.66 31.97 -7.10
CA ASN A 300 15.44 32.80 -6.22
C ASN A 300 14.94 32.83 -4.77
N HIS A 301 13.69 32.45 -4.47
CA HIS A 301 13.22 32.51 -3.09
C HIS A 301 13.97 31.50 -2.20
N PRO A 302 14.57 31.94 -1.05
CA PRO A 302 15.49 31.15 -0.26
C PRO A 302 14.85 29.88 0.36
N ASN A 303 13.54 29.91 0.62
CA ASN A 303 12.81 28.80 1.21
C ASN A 303 12.02 27.97 0.18
N MET A 304 12.13 28.27 -1.12
CA MET A 304 11.53 27.43 -2.16
C MET A 304 12.32 26.13 -2.30
N VAL A 305 11.63 24.99 -2.20
CA VAL A 305 12.24 23.64 -2.32
C VAL A 305 12.27 23.19 -3.77
N LEU A 306 11.14 23.34 -4.46
CA LEU A 306 11.05 23.05 -5.88
C LEU A 306 11.72 24.15 -6.71
N ARG A 307 12.41 23.75 -7.77
CA ARG A 307 13.06 24.64 -8.73
C ARG A 307 12.54 24.35 -10.12
N GLU A 308 12.81 25.24 -11.05
CA GLU A 308 12.32 25.15 -12.44
C GLU A 308 12.61 23.80 -13.09
N ASN A 309 13.80 23.22 -12.84
CA ASN A 309 14.21 21.92 -13.38
C ASN A 309 13.41 20.71 -12.82
N HIS A 310 12.64 20.87 -11.77
CA HIS A 310 11.75 19.83 -11.24
C HIS A 310 10.41 19.77 -11.99
N PHE A 311 10.10 20.75 -12.82
CA PHE A 311 8.85 20.81 -13.55
C PHE A 311 9.05 20.43 -15.02
N GLY A 312 8.28 19.44 -15.48
CA GLY A 312 8.27 19.05 -16.89
C GLY A 312 7.55 20.05 -17.79
N CYS A 313 6.70 20.92 -17.23
CA CYS A 313 6.01 21.99 -17.97
C CYS A 313 5.59 23.11 -17.01
N LEU A 314 5.75 24.36 -17.47
CA LEU A 314 5.30 25.57 -16.79
C LEU A 314 4.35 26.34 -17.71
N LYS A 315 3.04 26.30 -17.43
CA LYS A 315 2.01 27.12 -18.06
C LYS A 315 1.60 28.22 -17.10
N ILE A 316 2.33 29.32 -17.13
CA ILE A 316 2.14 30.51 -16.26
C ILE A 316 1.72 31.67 -17.17
N ASN A 317 0.44 31.95 -17.22
CA ASN A 317 -0.15 32.97 -18.06
C ASN A 317 -1.58 33.30 -17.59
N TRP A 318 -2.23 34.26 -18.22
CA TRP A 318 -3.61 34.66 -17.91
C TRP A 318 -4.67 33.94 -18.74
N ASN A 319 -4.28 32.95 -19.54
CA ASN A 319 -5.22 32.14 -20.31
C ASN A 319 -6.09 31.26 -19.40
N ASP A 320 -7.16 30.71 -19.97
CA ASP A 320 -7.99 29.76 -19.25
C ASP A 320 -7.21 28.48 -18.94
N LYS A 321 -7.32 27.98 -17.67
CA LYS A 321 -6.60 26.78 -17.22
C LYS A 321 -6.96 25.54 -18.02
N VAL A 322 -8.21 25.41 -18.53
CA VAL A 322 -8.63 24.25 -19.32
C VAL A 322 -7.93 24.28 -20.69
N THR A 323 -7.77 25.46 -21.29
CA THR A 323 -7.03 25.63 -22.55
C THR A 323 -5.57 25.24 -22.38
N ASN A 324 -4.91 25.74 -21.34
CA ASN A 324 -3.52 25.38 -21.02
C ASN A 324 -3.30 23.86 -20.81
N LEU A 325 -4.31 23.13 -20.28
CA LEU A 325 -4.23 21.69 -20.06
C LEU A 325 -4.43 20.87 -21.35
N LYS A 326 -5.03 21.46 -22.38
CA LYS A 326 -5.26 20.80 -23.68
C LYS A 326 -4.09 20.97 -24.64
N GLU A 327 -3.29 22.00 -24.45
CA GLU A 327 -2.04 22.27 -25.17
C GLU A 327 -0.88 21.43 -24.63
#